data_11c204ed9690691b15a4e52e59dda2fb
#
_entry.id   11c204ed9690691b15a4e52e59dda2fb
#
_cell.length_a   1.000
_cell.length_b   1.000
_cell.length_c   1.000
_cell.angle_alpha   90.00
_cell.angle_beta   90.00
_cell.angle_gamma   90.00
#
_symmetry.space_group_name_H-M   'P 1'
#
loop_
_entity.id
_entity.type
_entity.pdbx_description
1 polymer ?
#
loop_
_entity_poly.entity_id
_entity_poly.type
_entity_poly.pdbx_seq_one_letter_code
_entity_poly.pdbx_strand_id
1 'polypeptide(L)'
;MGLRFGLLLKEHLGVQVDFIDTWEEHIKTVIEQGGVYQSRDGKDRHLVPIPLQRPEEYKGKPDVLLVFDKQMHLATLLERSQHIFREEQHVFTGMNGVEHIEALNRYFVPEKVLAGTCLIGTVLKGAGDVDFIGKAGSGSVNLAAQSGNLDAVQKQIVADFETSNLTPHLTDNFLGTLYTKVVFNSVINTICTLFEIRMGQFIDYEGAEKLGRQLIDEAYDVADLAGIKPLGSRDEEWQTIHYVSKVTSPLHYPSMYQDMSKGRQTEVDYINGYIYDLGQKYGYQAKTHDFLRHLVHLAENTRKYR
;
A
#
# COMPACT_ATOMS: atom_id res chain seq x y z
N MET A 1 -3.17 6.35 -3.47
CA MET A 1 -4.30 5.67 -2.78
C MET A 1 -5.16 6.66 -2.03
N GLY A 2 -4.63 7.57 -1.24
CA GLY A 2 -5.41 8.54 -0.45
C GLY A 2 -6.46 9.29 -1.26
N LEU A 3 -6.14 9.79 -2.45
CA LEU A 3 -7.13 10.41 -3.34
C LEU A 3 -8.29 9.47 -3.67
N ARG A 4 -8.02 8.19 -4.00
CA ARG A 4 -9.11 7.26 -4.33
C ARG A 4 -10.06 7.03 -3.17
N PHE A 5 -9.52 6.77 -1.97
CA PHE A 5 -10.35 6.59 -0.78
C PHE A 5 -11.14 7.86 -0.45
N GLY A 6 -10.46 8.99 -0.36
CA GLY A 6 -11.12 10.25 -0.01
C GLY A 6 -12.17 10.69 -1.02
N LEU A 7 -11.92 10.55 -2.32
CA LEU A 7 -12.88 10.90 -3.36
C LEU A 7 -14.12 9.99 -3.34
N LEU A 8 -13.94 8.66 -3.17
CA LEU A 8 -15.06 7.73 -3.09
C LEU A 8 -15.91 7.94 -1.83
N LEU A 9 -15.29 8.18 -0.68
CA LEU A 9 -16.02 8.51 0.55
C LEU A 9 -16.83 9.81 0.39
N LYS A 10 -16.22 10.85 -0.17
CA LYS A 10 -16.90 12.11 -0.46
C LYS A 10 -18.07 11.94 -1.42
N GLU A 11 -17.89 11.17 -2.50
CA GLU A 11 -18.89 10.93 -3.52
C GLU A 11 -20.09 10.15 -2.99
N HIS A 12 -19.84 9.04 -2.28
CA HIS A 12 -20.90 8.11 -1.90
C HIS A 12 -21.57 8.43 -0.57
N LEU A 13 -20.86 9.06 0.36
CA LEU A 13 -21.40 9.36 1.69
C LEU A 13 -21.75 10.84 1.89
N GLY A 14 -21.24 11.73 1.05
CA GLY A 14 -21.40 13.18 1.23
C GLY A 14 -20.70 13.73 2.49
N VAL A 15 -19.77 12.96 3.07
CA VAL A 15 -19.00 13.41 4.24
C VAL A 15 -17.95 14.43 3.86
N GLN A 16 -17.57 15.27 4.84
CA GLN A 16 -16.45 16.17 4.65
C GLN A 16 -15.15 15.36 4.61
N VAL A 17 -14.36 15.55 3.56
CA VAL A 17 -13.03 14.96 3.40
C VAL A 17 -12.05 16.08 3.10
N ASP A 18 -11.09 16.25 3.99
CA ASP A 18 -9.98 17.18 3.83
C ASP A 18 -8.75 16.41 3.39
N PHE A 19 -8.00 16.97 2.44
CA PHE A 19 -6.82 16.32 1.89
C PHE A 19 -5.57 17.07 2.34
N ILE A 20 -4.57 16.30 2.78
CA ILE A 20 -3.25 16.80 3.19
C ILE A 20 -2.20 16.06 2.37
N ASP A 21 -1.22 16.78 1.87
CA ASP A 21 -0.10 16.21 1.13
C ASP A 21 1.19 16.98 1.45
N THR A 22 2.33 16.37 1.18
CA THR A 22 3.67 16.96 1.32
C THR A 22 4.34 17.26 -0.02
N TRP A 23 3.75 16.80 -1.13
CA TRP A 23 4.28 17.03 -2.47
C TRP A 23 3.87 18.41 -2.99
N GLU A 24 4.79 19.36 -2.90
CA GLU A 24 4.54 20.78 -3.19
C GLU A 24 3.97 21.04 -4.59
N GLU A 25 4.49 20.34 -5.62
CA GLU A 25 3.98 20.49 -6.98
C GLU A 25 2.52 20.02 -7.08
N HIS A 26 2.17 18.94 -6.40
CA HIS A 26 0.80 18.44 -6.36
C HIS A 26 -0.14 19.43 -5.68
N ILE A 27 0.25 19.94 -4.51
CA ILE A 27 -0.52 20.93 -3.75
C ILE A 27 -0.76 22.18 -4.60
N LYS A 28 0.29 22.76 -5.18
CA LYS A 28 0.21 23.93 -6.03
C LYS A 28 -0.73 23.69 -7.22
N THR A 29 -0.55 22.58 -7.93
CA THR A 29 -1.37 22.26 -9.12
C THR A 29 -2.83 22.10 -8.74
N VAL A 30 -3.16 21.40 -7.63
CA VAL A 30 -4.54 21.20 -7.18
C VAL A 30 -5.19 22.54 -6.79
N ILE A 31 -4.46 23.43 -6.12
CA ILE A 31 -4.96 24.76 -5.77
C ILE A 31 -5.22 25.61 -7.03
N GLU A 32 -4.27 25.64 -7.97
CA GLU A 32 -4.37 26.44 -9.20
C GLU A 32 -5.51 25.98 -10.11
N GLN A 33 -5.76 24.68 -10.20
CA GLN A 33 -6.84 24.13 -11.05
C GLN A 33 -8.18 23.97 -10.31
N GLY A 34 -8.21 24.20 -8.99
CA GLY A 34 -9.43 24.15 -8.17
C GLY A 34 -9.88 22.73 -7.78
N GLY A 35 -8.99 21.74 -7.86
CA GLY A 35 -9.31 20.34 -7.52
C GLY A 35 -8.35 19.34 -8.17
N VAL A 36 -8.74 18.08 -8.25
CA VAL A 36 -7.99 17.04 -8.95
C VAL A 36 -8.75 16.56 -10.18
N TYR A 37 -8.04 16.29 -11.26
CA TYR A 37 -8.61 15.54 -12.37
C TYR A 37 -8.67 14.06 -12.02
N GLN A 38 -9.86 13.49 -12.15
CA GLN A 38 -10.12 12.07 -11.96
C GLN A 38 -10.51 11.44 -13.29
N SER A 39 -9.95 10.27 -13.59
CA SER A 39 -10.37 9.40 -14.69
C SER A 39 -10.54 7.97 -14.20
N ARG A 40 -11.15 7.11 -15.04
CA ARG A 40 -11.20 5.66 -14.81
C ARG A 40 -10.76 4.93 -16.08
N ASP A 41 -9.70 4.13 -15.96
CA ASP A 41 -9.07 3.43 -17.11
C ASP A 41 -8.77 4.40 -18.26
N GLY A 42 -8.32 5.62 -17.92
CA GLY A 42 -8.00 6.70 -18.85
C GLY A 42 -9.21 7.38 -19.49
N LYS A 43 -10.45 7.05 -19.07
CA LYS A 43 -11.70 7.60 -19.64
C LYS A 43 -12.38 8.53 -18.65
N ASP A 44 -13.36 9.29 -19.17
CA ASP A 44 -14.26 10.14 -18.36
C ASP A 44 -13.52 11.10 -17.42
N ARG A 45 -12.40 11.68 -17.92
CA ARG A 45 -11.58 12.61 -17.15
C ARG A 45 -12.34 13.90 -16.85
N HIS A 46 -12.56 14.18 -15.58
CA HIS A 46 -13.26 15.35 -15.10
C HIS A 46 -12.58 15.94 -13.85
N LEU A 47 -12.84 17.21 -13.57
CA LEU A 47 -12.32 17.91 -12.40
C LEU A 47 -13.22 17.65 -11.19
N VAL A 48 -12.63 17.19 -10.09
CA VAL A 48 -13.32 17.04 -8.79
C VAL A 48 -12.74 18.07 -7.82
N PRO A 49 -13.55 19.04 -7.37
CA PRO A 49 -13.10 20.03 -6.39
C PRO A 49 -12.78 19.38 -5.05
N ILE A 50 -11.55 19.62 -4.56
CA ILE A 50 -11.11 19.19 -3.23
C ILE A 50 -10.31 20.31 -2.55
N PRO A 51 -10.41 20.45 -1.21
CA PRO A 51 -9.44 21.21 -0.45
C PRO A 51 -8.17 20.36 -0.26
N LEU A 52 -7.02 20.90 -0.64
CA LEU A 52 -5.71 20.25 -0.42
C LEU A 52 -4.79 21.26 0.27
N GLN A 53 -4.18 20.85 1.37
CA GLN A 53 -3.34 21.72 2.20
C GLN A 53 -2.05 21.00 2.60
N ARG A 54 -1.06 21.77 3.02
CA ARG A 54 0.11 21.21 3.72
C ARG A 54 -0.30 20.79 5.13
N PRO A 55 0.41 19.82 5.74
CA PRO A 55 0.15 19.42 7.12
C PRO A 55 0.07 20.61 8.09
N GLU A 56 1.03 21.54 8.02
CA GLU A 56 1.15 22.66 8.95
C GLU A 56 0.03 23.70 8.80
N GLU A 57 -0.59 23.77 7.64
CA GLU A 57 -1.68 24.72 7.34
C GLU A 57 -3.04 24.22 7.83
N TYR A 58 -3.18 22.90 8.00
CA TYR A 58 -4.44 22.30 8.39
C TYR A 58 -4.79 22.60 9.85
N LYS A 59 -5.99 23.10 10.09
CA LYS A 59 -6.51 23.50 11.42
C LYS A 59 -7.74 22.71 11.83
N GLY A 60 -8.18 21.76 11.01
CA GLY A 60 -9.34 20.94 11.29
C GLY A 60 -9.09 19.94 12.42
N LYS A 61 -10.16 19.27 12.83
CA LYS A 61 -10.16 18.23 13.86
C LYS A 61 -10.89 17.02 13.32
N PRO A 62 -10.27 16.23 12.43
CA PRO A 62 -10.91 15.09 11.81
C PRO A 62 -11.18 13.99 12.87
N ASP A 63 -12.28 13.27 12.73
CA ASP A 63 -12.61 12.14 13.59
C ASP A 63 -11.79 10.90 13.21
N VAL A 64 -11.51 10.74 11.92
CA VAL A 64 -10.76 9.63 11.36
C VAL A 64 -9.65 10.14 10.46
N LEU A 65 -8.46 9.56 10.58
CA LEU A 65 -7.34 9.79 9.68
C LEU A 65 -7.18 8.61 8.72
N LEU A 66 -7.09 8.91 7.43
CA LEU A 66 -6.71 7.92 6.41
C LEU A 66 -5.26 8.19 5.99
N VAL A 67 -4.35 7.33 6.40
CA VAL A 67 -2.91 7.51 6.17
C VAL A 67 -2.46 6.67 4.98
N PHE A 68 -2.05 7.36 3.91
CA PHE A 68 -1.52 6.78 2.68
C PHE A 68 -0.30 7.56 2.22
N ASP A 69 0.87 7.05 2.53
CA ASP A 69 2.14 7.63 2.09
C ASP A 69 3.09 6.49 1.65
N LYS A 70 4.29 6.86 1.23
CA LYS A 70 5.38 5.92 1.07
C LYS A 70 6.08 5.72 2.42
N GLN A 71 6.49 4.50 2.70
CA GLN A 71 7.12 4.14 3.98
C GLN A 71 8.26 5.09 4.36
N MET A 72 9.13 5.45 3.40
CA MET A 72 10.28 6.33 3.63
C MET A 72 9.90 7.77 4.01
N HIS A 73 8.68 8.22 3.76
CA HIS A 73 8.24 9.58 4.06
C HIS A 73 7.30 9.65 5.27
N LEU A 74 6.77 8.50 5.71
CA LEU A 74 5.74 8.43 6.74
C LEU A 74 6.15 9.11 8.06
N ALA A 75 7.36 8.86 8.55
CA ALA A 75 7.82 9.46 9.81
C ALA A 75 7.78 10.99 9.77
N THR A 76 8.25 11.58 8.68
CA THR A 76 8.22 13.03 8.45
C THR A 76 6.80 13.56 8.32
N LEU A 77 5.92 12.84 7.62
CA LEU A 77 4.50 13.22 7.50
C LEU A 77 3.84 13.23 8.88
N LEU A 78 4.02 12.19 9.69
CA LEU A 78 3.44 12.10 11.02
C LEU A 78 3.94 13.20 11.95
N GLU A 79 5.25 13.48 11.95
CA GLU A 79 5.85 14.56 12.73
C GLU A 79 5.26 15.93 12.35
N ARG A 80 5.16 16.24 11.05
CA ARG A 80 4.57 17.48 10.55
C ARG A 80 3.08 17.61 10.85
N SER A 81 2.39 16.48 11.07
CA SER A 81 0.95 16.41 11.30
C SER A 81 0.57 16.25 12.78
N GLN A 82 1.51 16.09 13.70
CA GLN A 82 1.21 15.74 15.09
C GLN A 82 0.28 16.71 15.82
N HIS A 83 0.22 17.99 15.38
CA HIS A 83 -0.64 19.02 15.99
C HIS A 83 -2.14 18.78 15.73
N ILE A 84 -2.50 17.89 14.81
CA ILE A 84 -3.89 17.50 14.52
C ILE A 84 -4.29 16.18 15.20
N PHE A 85 -3.34 15.48 15.85
CA PHE A 85 -3.60 14.21 16.48
C PHE A 85 -4.28 14.40 17.85
N ARG A 86 -5.21 13.50 18.17
CA ARG A 86 -5.96 13.47 19.42
C ARG A 86 -6.03 12.02 19.92
N GLU A 87 -6.12 11.84 21.23
CA GLU A 87 -6.13 10.53 21.88
C GLU A 87 -7.29 9.63 21.43
N GLU A 88 -8.47 10.21 21.21
CA GLU A 88 -9.69 9.49 20.80
C GLU A 88 -9.75 9.21 19.30
N GLN A 89 -8.84 9.75 18.50
CA GLN A 89 -8.86 9.70 17.04
C GLN A 89 -8.54 8.30 16.50
N HIS A 90 -9.30 7.88 15.50
CA HIS A 90 -9.05 6.63 14.79
C HIS A 90 -8.19 6.86 13.55
N VAL A 91 -7.37 5.87 13.25
CA VAL A 91 -6.54 5.89 12.05
C VAL A 91 -6.75 4.62 11.24
N PHE A 92 -6.96 4.79 9.94
CA PHE A 92 -6.89 3.71 8.96
C PHE A 92 -5.65 3.89 8.07
N THR A 93 -4.97 2.78 7.79
CA THR A 93 -3.88 2.75 6.80
C THR A 93 -4.00 1.54 5.88
N GLY A 94 -3.78 1.77 4.58
CA GLY A 94 -3.72 0.73 3.55
C GLY A 94 -2.37 0.73 2.84
N MET A 95 -1.30 1.10 3.55
CA MET A 95 0.06 1.15 3.03
C MET A 95 0.64 -0.26 2.85
N ASN A 96 1.58 -0.40 1.92
CA ASN A 96 2.36 -1.63 1.78
C ASN A 96 3.36 -1.77 2.95
N GLY A 97 3.74 -3.02 3.26
CA GLY A 97 4.70 -3.30 4.33
C GLY A 97 4.04 -3.47 5.69
N VAL A 98 4.84 -3.53 6.75
CA VAL A 98 4.41 -3.71 8.14
C VAL A 98 4.92 -2.58 9.04
N GLU A 99 6.09 -2.01 8.74
CA GLU A 99 6.79 -1.07 9.64
C GLU A 99 6.04 0.25 9.87
N HIS A 100 5.12 0.62 8.96
CA HIS A 100 4.25 1.78 9.15
C HIS A 100 3.39 1.68 10.43
N ILE A 101 3.11 0.47 10.90
CA ILE A 101 2.38 0.24 12.15
C ILE A 101 3.18 0.73 13.35
N GLU A 102 4.49 0.44 13.40
CA GLU A 102 5.36 0.94 14.47
C GLU A 102 5.45 2.47 14.48
N ALA A 103 5.47 3.08 13.30
CA ALA A 103 5.46 4.54 13.18
C ALA A 103 4.15 5.16 13.68
N LEU A 104 3.00 4.55 13.34
CA LEU A 104 1.68 4.98 13.80
C LEU A 104 1.53 4.80 15.32
N ASN A 105 2.03 3.71 15.89
CA ASN A 105 1.95 3.41 17.33
C ASN A 105 2.73 4.39 18.22
N ARG A 106 3.54 5.28 17.63
CA ARG A 106 4.15 6.39 18.39
C ARG A 106 3.14 7.50 18.72
N TYR A 107 2.03 7.54 17.99
CA TYR A 107 1.01 8.60 18.09
C TYR A 107 -0.37 8.07 18.42
N PHE A 108 -0.68 6.81 18.10
CA PHE A 108 -1.99 6.21 18.28
C PHE A 108 -1.89 4.90 19.06
N VAL A 109 -2.83 4.67 19.93
CA VAL A 109 -2.93 3.38 20.66
C VAL A 109 -3.45 2.28 19.72
N PRO A 110 -3.05 1.01 19.91
CA PRO A 110 -3.43 -0.09 19.00
C PRO A 110 -4.95 -0.26 18.82
N GLU A 111 -5.74 0.09 19.82
CA GLU A 111 -7.20 0.02 19.80
C GLU A 111 -7.84 0.97 18.79
N LYS A 112 -7.11 2.03 18.38
CA LYS A 112 -7.55 3.02 17.40
C LYS A 112 -7.01 2.79 15.99
N VAL A 113 -6.15 1.78 15.82
CA VAL A 113 -5.51 1.46 14.53
C VAL A 113 -6.29 0.37 13.80
N LEU A 114 -6.79 0.72 12.63
CA LEU A 114 -7.30 -0.19 11.62
C LEU A 114 -6.31 -0.19 10.44
N ALA A 115 -5.81 -1.33 10.07
CA ALA A 115 -4.91 -1.42 8.92
C ALA A 115 -5.38 -2.48 7.93
N GLY A 116 -4.87 -2.38 6.72
CA GLY A 116 -5.26 -3.33 5.71
C GLY A 116 -4.35 -3.34 4.49
N THR A 117 -4.68 -4.22 3.57
CA THR A 117 -4.01 -4.35 2.29
C THR A 117 -4.98 -4.06 1.16
N CYS A 118 -4.56 -3.23 0.22
CA CYS A 118 -5.41 -2.84 -0.91
C CYS A 118 -5.03 -3.64 -2.16
N LEU A 119 -6.00 -4.30 -2.74
CA LEU A 119 -5.94 -4.91 -4.09
C LEU A 119 -6.72 -4.02 -5.07
N ILE A 120 -6.39 -2.74 -5.08
CA ILE A 120 -7.06 -1.69 -5.85
C ILE A 120 -6.01 -0.94 -6.66
N GLY A 121 -6.21 -0.84 -7.97
CA GLY A 121 -5.31 -0.12 -8.86
C GLY A 121 -5.61 1.38 -8.87
N THR A 122 -4.61 2.20 -8.53
CA THR A 122 -4.69 3.67 -8.62
C THR A 122 -3.38 4.19 -9.17
N VAL A 123 -3.44 5.04 -10.17
CA VAL A 123 -2.26 5.65 -10.79
C VAL A 123 -2.33 7.16 -10.63
N LEU A 124 -1.33 7.74 -9.98
CA LEU A 124 -1.11 9.18 -10.01
C LEU A 124 -0.35 9.49 -11.30
N LYS A 125 -1.06 10.05 -12.30
CA LYS A 125 -0.52 10.34 -13.64
C LYS A 125 0.47 11.48 -13.61
N GLY A 126 0.20 12.46 -12.74
CA GLY A 126 1.02 13.64 -12.47
C GLY A 126 0.42 14.43 -11.34
N ALA A 127 0.98 15.60 -11.07
CA ALA A 127 0.42 16.54 -10.10
C ALA A 127 -1.04 16.87 -10.47
N GLY A 128 -1.96 16.73 -9.52
CA GLY A 128 -3.39 17.02 -9.72
C GLY A 128 -4.15 16.09 -10.67
N ASP A 129 -3.61 14.90 -11.05
CA ASP A 129 -4.27 13.99 -12.01
C ASP A 129 -4.18 12.53 -11.54
N VAL A 130 -5.32 11.90 -11.25
CA VAL A 130 -5.44 10.53 -10.75
C VAL A 130 -6.32 9.67 -11.65
N ASP A 131 -5.89 8.44 -11.90
CA ASP A 131 -6.63 7.45 -12.66
C ASP A 131 -6.97 6.23 -11.79
N PHE A 132 -8.26 5.90 -11.71
CA PHE A 132 -8.75 4.73 -11.00
C PHE A 132 -8.79 3.54 -11.95
N ILE A 133 -7.97 2.54 -11.69
CA ILE A 133 -7.89 1.36 -12.56
C ILE A 133 -8.96 0.35 -12.16
N GLY A 134 -9.62 -0.21 -13.18
CA GLY A 134 -10.65 -1.23 -13.06
C GLY A 134 -12.05 -0.69 -12.82
N LYS A 135 -13.04 -1.56 -12.92
CA LYS A 135 -14.46 -1.21 -12.73
C LYS A 135 -14.70 -0.66 -11.32
N ALA A 136 -15.75 0.15 -11.16
CA ALA A 136 -16.23 0.55 -9.84
C ALA A 136 -16.57 -0.70 -9.01
N GLY A 137 -16.14 -0.73 -7.75
CA GLY A 137 -16.32 -1.88 -6.85
C GLY A 137 -15.44 -3.09 -7.16
N SER A 138 -14.59 -3.05 -8.21
CA SER A 138 -13.59 -4.10 -8.43
C SER A 138 -12.37 -3.89 -7.56
N GLY A 139 -11.81 -4.97 -7.07
CA GLY A 139 -10.73 -4.96 -6.10
C GLY A 139 -11.25 -5.15 -4.67
N SER A 140 -10.35 -5.23 -3.72
CA SER A 140 -10.70 -5.45 -2.31
C SER A 140 -9.75 -4.72 -1.37
N VAL A 141 -10.24 -4.49 -0.15
CA VAL A 141 -9.45 -4.01 0.98
C VAL A 141 -9.58 -5.03 2.10
N ASN A 142 -8.53 -5.81 2.35
CA ASN A 142 -8.50 -6.69 3.50
C ASN A 142 -8.17 -5.87 4.74
N LEU A 143 -8.99 -5.95 5.78
CA LEU A 143 -8.94 -5.09 6.96
C LEU A 143 -8.81 -5.91 8.24
N ALA A 144 -7.98 -5.44 9.15
CA ALA A 144 -7.90 -5.96 10.50
C ALA A 144 -7.70 -4.83 11.52
N ALA A 145 -8.32 -4.96 12.69
CA ALA A 145 -8.04 -4.10 13.83
C ALA A 145 -6.76 -4.57 14.51
N GLN A 146 -5.87 -3.65 14.88
CA GLN A 146 -4.62 -4.02 15.54
C GLN A 146 -4.86 -4.64 16.91
N SER A 147 -5.91 -4.25 17.61
CA SER A 147 -6.33 -4.84 18.89
C SER A 147 -7.01 -6.21 18.77
N GLY A 148 -7.28 -6.69 17.54
CA GLY A 148 -8.02 -7.92 17.27
C GLY A 148 -9.55 -7.75 17.29
N ASN A 149 -10.09 -6.66 17.81
CA ASN A 149 -11.53 -6.40 17.88
C ASN A 149 -11.87 -5.00 17.36
N LEU A 150 -12.91 -4.91 16.54
CA LEU A 150 -13.42 -3.65 16.03
C LEU A 150 -14.29 -2.94 17.07
N ASP A 151 -13.97 -1.69 17.38
CA ASP A 151 -14.88 -0.81 18.10
C ASP A 151 -16.00 -0.24 17.21
N ALA A 152 -16.87 0.60 17.76
CA ALA A 152 -18.00 1.15 17.03
C ALA A 152 -17.58 2.04 15.84
N VAL A 153 -16.51 2.84 15.99
CA VAL A 153 -16.01 3.72 14.93
C VAL A 153 -15.35 2.90 13.82
N GLN A 154 -14.55 1.90 14.17
CA GLN A 154 -13.94 1.01 13.18
C GLN A 154 -14.98 0.22 12.39
N LYS A 155 -16.07 -0.24 13.03
CA LYS A 155 -17.21 -0.85 12.34
C LYS A 155 -17.88 0.12 11.38
N GLN A 156 -17.99 1.40 11.76
CA GLN A 156 -18.51 2.43 10.87
C GLN A 156 -17.59 2.67 9.67
N ILE A 157 -16.26 2.73 9.88
CA ILE A 157 -15.28 2.84 8.77
C ILE A 157 -15.45 1.69 7.77
N VAL A 158 -15.65 0.47 8.24
CA VAL A 158 -15.88 -0.69 7.37
C VAL A 158 -17.17 -0.54 6.58
N ALA A 159 -18.27 -0.12 7.21
CA ALA A 159 -19.55 0.11 6.54
C ALA A 159 -19.46 1.25 5.51
N ASP A 160 -18.71 2.31 5.82
CA ASP A 160 -18.44 3.43 4.93
C ASP A 160 -17.64 3.01 3.70
N PHE A 161 -16.65 2.13 3.88
CA PHE A 161 -15.89 1.55 2.77
C PHE A 161 -16.76 0.69 1.87
N GLU A 162 -17.64 -0.13 2.45
CA GLU A 162 -18.59 -0.95 1.68
C GLU A 162 -19.53 -0.07 0.85
N THR A 163 -20.14 0.95 1.46
CA THR A 163 -21.00 1.92 0.79
C THR A 163 -20.26 2.67 -0.32
N SER A 164 -18.96 2.90 -0.14
CA SER A 164 -18.09 3.62 -1.10
C SER A 164 -17.46 2.72 -2.17
N ASN A 165 -17.95 1.50 -2.36
CA ASN A 165 -17.46 0.55 -3.36
C ASN A 165 -15.96 0.19 -3.19
N LEU A 166 -15.47 0.14 -1.95
CA LEU A 166 -14.09 -0.25 -1.63
C LEU A 166 -13.96 -1.73 -1.27
N THR A 167 -15.06 -2.46 -1.22
CA THR A 167 -15.15 -3.92 -1.00
C THR A 167 -14.28 -4.42 0.17
N PRO A 168 -14.63 -4.06 1.42
CA PRO A 168 -13.87 -4.46 2.59
C PRO A 168 -14.05 -5.95 2.93
N HIS A 169 -12.98 -6.62 3.29
CA HIS A 169 -12.97 -7.98 3.84
C HIS A 169 -12.28 -7.97 5.19
N LEU A 170 -13.02 -8.34 6.23
CA LEU A 170 -12.50 -8.38 7.60
C LEU A 170 -11.77 -9.67 7.88
N THR A 171 -10.68 -9.56 8.64
CA THR A 171 -9.94 -10.68 9.23
C THR A 171 -9.58 -10.34 10.66
N ASP A 172 -9.41 -11.35 11.49
CA ASP A 172 -8.93 -11.25 12.87
C ASP A 172 -7.40 -11.39 12.97
N ASN A 173 -6.74 -11.66 11.87
CA ASN A 173 -5.30 -11.86 11.79
C ASN A 173 -4.58 -10.62 11.24
N PHE A 174 -4.35 -9.65 12.13
CA PHE A 174 -3.74 -8.36 11.76
C PHE A 174 -2.38 -8.48 11.08
N LEU A 175 -1.41 -9.09 11.78
CA LEU A 175 -0.05 -9.21 11.23
C LEU A 175 0.01 -10.14 10.03
N GLY A 176 -0.72 -11.25 10.06
CA GLY A 176 -0.78 -12.18 8.94
C GLY A 176 -1.32 -11.54 7.67
N THR A 177 -2.32 -10.67 7.78
CA THR A 177 -2.87 -9.91 6.64
C THR A 177 -1.82 -9.02 5.98
N LEU A 178 -1.08 -8.25 6.77
CA LEU A 178 -0.04 -7.37 6.26
C LEU A 178 1.15 -8.18 5.71
N TYR A 179 1.57 -9.20 6.43
CA TYR A 179 2.71 -10.02 6.06
C TYR A 179 2.47 -10.81 4.76
N THR A 180 1.29 -11.42 4.58
CA THR A 180 0.93 -12.11 3.33
C THR A 180 1.08 -11.17 2.13
N LYS A 181 0.67 -9.91 2.27
CA LYS A 181 0.87 -8.93 1.19
C LYS A 181 2.34 -8.59 0.97
N VAL A 182 3.17 -8.56 2.02
CA VAL A 182 4.62 -8.39 1.90
C VAL A 182 5.22 -9.55 1.12
N VAL A 183 4.82 -10.79 1.40
CA VAL A 183 5.29 -11.98 0.66
C VAL A 183 4.91 -11.89 -0.81
N PHE A 184 3.64 -11.62 -1.12
CA PHE A 184 3.21 -11.42 -2.51
C PHE A 184 4.05 -10.37 -3.23
N ASN A 185 4.25 -9.20 -2.61
CA ASN A 185 5.00 -8.10 -3.18
C ASN A 185 6.49 -8.43 -3.32
N SER A 186 7.08 -9.19 -2.39
CA SER A 186 8.50 -9.57 -2.44
C SER A 186 8.85 -10.43 -3.64
N VAL A 187 7.90 -11.20 -4.14
CA VAL A 187 8.05 -11.98 -5.39
C VAL A 187 7.77 -11.11 -6.60
N ILE A 188 6.56 -10.58 -6.70
CA ILE A 188 6.06 -9.95 -7.93
C ILE A 188 6.70 -8.58 -8.15
N ASN A 189 6.72 -7.72 -7.13
CA ASN A 189 7.21 -6.36 -7.32
C ASN A 189 8.70 -6.38 -7.67
N THR A 190 9.48 -7.18 -6.96
CA THR A 190 10.94 -7.19 -7.10
C THR A 190 11.37 -7.76 -8.44
N ILE A 191 10.88 -8.97 -8.80
CA ILE A 191 11.25 -9.62 -10.05
C ILE A 191 10.76 -8.80 -11.24
N CYS A 192 9.50 -8.40 -11.27
CA CYS A 192 8.98 -7.64 -12.39
C CYS A 192 9.66 -6.27 -12.55
N THR A 193 10.11 -5.65 -11.46
CA THR A 193 10.83 -4.39 -11.50
C THR A 193 12.24 -4.56 -12.07
N LEU A 194 12.98 -5.56 -11.63
CA LEU A 194 14.34 -5.83 -12.09
C LEU A 194 14.41 -6.11 -13.59
N PHE A 195 13.43 -6.86 -14.10
CA PHE A 195 13.37 -7.23 -15.51
C PHE A 195 12.48 -6.30 -16.36
N GLU A 196 11.86 -5.29 -15.76
CA GLU A 196 10.98 -4.32 -16.44
C GLU A 196 9.81 -5.00 -17.17
N ILE A 197 9.26 -6.07 -16.59
CA ILE A 197 8.21 -6.91 -17.16
C ILE A 197 6.88 -6.78 -16.41
N ARG A 198 5.81 -7.17 -17.11
CA ARG A 198 4.47 -7.29 -16.53
C ARG A 198 4.33 -8.57 -15.73
N MET A 199 3.36 -8.59 -14.80
CA MET A 199 3.12 -9.74 -13.93
C MET A 199 2.88 -11.03 -14.71
N GLY A 200 2.08 -10.99 -15.79
CA GLY A 200 1.82 -12.17 -16.65
C GLY A 200 3.08 -12.69 -17.32
N GLN A 201 3.98 -11.81 -17.75
CA GLN A 201 5.23 -12.22 -18.39
C GLN A 201 6.17 -12.97 -17.46
N PHE A 202 6.16 -12.63 -16.16
CA PHE A 202 6.89 -13.42 -15.16
C PHE A 202 6.32 -14.84 -15.07
N ILE A 203 5.00 -14.98 -14.97
CA ILE A 203 4.34 -16.29 -14.85
C ILE A 203 4.47 -17.15 -16.13
N ASP A 204 4.66 -16.53 -17.30
CA ASP A 204 4.88 -17.25 -18.55
C ASP A 204 6.28 -17.89 -18.66
N TYR A 205 7.20 -17.50 -17.78
CA TYR A 205 8.52 -18.13 -17.72
C TYR A 205 8.42 -19.52 -17.05
N GLU A 206 8.95 -20.57 -17.67
CA GLU A 206 8.85 -21.95 -17.15
C GLU A 206 9.48 -22.16 -15.76
N GLY A 207 10.47 -21.32 -15.39
CA GLY A 207 11.13 -21.33 -14.08
C GLY A 207 10.45 -20.44 -13.03
N ALA A 208 9.32 -19.78 -13.35
CA ALA A 208 8.66 -18.81 -12.46
C ALA A 208 8.31 -19.41 -11.11
N GLU A 209 7.75 -20.63 -11.10
CA GLU A 209 7.37 -21.30 -9.86
C GLU A 209 8.59 -21.55 -8.97
N LYS A 210 9.69 -22.02 -9.53
CA LYS A 210 10.92 -22.28 -8.76
C LYS A 210 11.46 -21.01 -8.11
N LEU A 211 11.47 -19.89 -8.85
CA LEU A 211 11.93 -18.60 -8.32
C LEU A 211 10.96 -18.06 -7.26
N GLY A 212 9.66 -18.11 -7.53
CA GLY A 212 8.64 -17.65 -6.60
C GLY A 212 8.64 -18.43 -5.29
N ARG A 213 8.68 -19.76 -5.38
CA ARG A 213 8.71 -20.63 -4.20
C ARG A 213 9.94 -20.41 -3.33
N GLN A 214 11.10 -20.18 -3.91
CA GLN A 214 12.30 -19.88 -3.13
C GLN A 214 12.12 -18.65 -2.23
N LEU A 215 11.49 -17.60 -2.74
CA LEU A 215 11.19 -16.39 -1.96
C LEU A 215 10.09 -16.65 -0.93
N ILE A 216 9.02 -17.34 -1.32
CA ILE A 216 7.93 -17.71 -0.42
C ILE A 216 8.46 -18.55 0.74
N ASP A 217 9.30 -19.55 0.46
CA ASP A 217 9.85 -20.46 1.49
C ASP A 217 10.68 -19.70 2.52
N GLU A 218 11.62 -18.84 2.09
CA GLU A 218 12.39 -17.98 3.02
C GLU A 218 11.48 -17.07 3.85
N ALA A 219 10.46 -16.44 3.22
CA ALA A 219 9.54 -15.56 3.93
C ALA A 219 8.69 -16.31 4.97
N TYR A 220 8.22 -17.52 4.64
CA TYR A 220 7.44 -18.33 5.57
C TYR A 220 8.30 -18.92 6.70
N ASP A 221 9.58 -19.28 6.43
CA ASP A 221 10.52 -19.67 7.48
C ASP A 221 10.71 -18.53 8.50
N VAL A 222 10.84 -17.30 8.00
CA VAL A 222 10.92 -16.10 8.86
C VAL A 222 9.62 -15.88 9.63
N ALA A 223 8.46 -16.06 8.99
CA ALA A 223 7.15 -15.92 9.65
C ALA A 223 7.00 -16.95 10.79
N ASP A 224 7.35 -18.20 10.55
CA ASP A 224 7.29 -19.28 11.54
C ASP A 224 8.14 -18.94 12.78
N LEU A 225 9.37 -18.46 12.56
CA LEU A 225 10.27 -18.04 13.65
C LEU A 225 9.78 -16.81 14.41
N ALA A 226 9.15 -15.87 13.71
CA ALA A 226 8.60 -14.64 14.28
C ALA A 226 7.22 -14.83 14.93
N GLY A 227 6.61 -16.02 14.82
CA GLY A 227 5.26 -16.29 15.31
C GLY A 227 4.15 -15.59 14.50
N ILE A 228 4.45 -15.17 13.27
CA ILE A 228 3.49 -14.59 12.34
C ILE A 228 2.81 -15.75 11.58
N LYS A 229 1.49 -15.69 11.47
CA LYS A 229 0.72 -16.68 10.70
C LYS A 229 0.19 -16.01 9.43
N PRO A 230 0.80 -16.21 8.25
CA PRO A 230 0.26 -15.73 7.00
C PRO A 230 -1.16 -16.26 6.76
N LEU A 231 -1.94 -15.62 5.87
CA LEU A 231 -3.35 -15.97 5.62
C LEU A 231 -3.55 -17.32 4.88
N GLY A 232 -2.49 -17.96 4.44
CA GLY A 232 -2.55 -19.25 3.76
C GLY A 232 -1.26 -20.01 3.90
N SER A 233 -1.22 -21.20 3.33
CA SER A 233 -0.01 -22.01 3.20
C SER A 233 0.91 -21.48 2.09
N ARG A 234 2.16 -21.96 2.05
CA ARG A 234 3.13 -21.64 0.98
C ARG A 234 2.59 -21.99 -0.41
N ASP A 235 1.85 -23.10 -0.51
CA ASP A 235 1.23 -23.52 -1.76
C ASP A 235 0.10 -22.59 -2.18
N GLU A 236 -0.77 -22.18 -1.26
CA GLU A 236 -1.85 -21.24 -1.52
C GLU A 236 -1.31 -19.86 -1.88
N GLU A 237 -0.20 -19.42 -1.27
CA GLU A 237 0.46 -18.16 -1.64
C GLU A 237 0.96 -18.21 -3.09
N TRP A 238 1.65 -19.28 -3.49
CA TRP A 238 2.06 -19.45 -4.89
C TRP A 238 0.86 -19.49 -5.85
N GLN A 239 -0.18 -20.23 -5.50
CA GLN A 239 -1.40 -20.29 -6.32
C GLN A 239 -2.06 -18.91 -6.46
N THR A 240 -2.08 -18.12 -5.39
CA THR A 240 -2.59 -16.74 -5.39
C THR A 240 -1.75 -15.85 -6.30
N ILE A 241 -0.43 -15.89 -6.16
CA ILE A 241 0.52 -15.15 -7.01
C ILE A 241 0.29 -15.53 -8.48
N HIS A 242 0.23 -16.83 -8.77
CA HIS A 242 0.00 -17.32 -10.13
C HIS A 242 -1.35 -16.83 -10.69
N TYR A 243 -2.44 -17.00 -9.94
CA TYR A 243 -3.78 -16.60 -10.38
C TYR A 243 -3.89 -15.09 -10.60
N VAL A 244 -3.44 -14.29 -9.67
CA VAL A 244 -3.48 -12.82 -9.79
C VAL A 244 -2.66 -12.36 -10.98
N SER A 245 -1.47 -12.91 -11.17
CA SER A 245 -0.55 -12.49 -12.23
C SER A 245 -0.94 -13.01 -13.62
N LYS A 246 -1.57 -14.19 -13.70
CA LYS A 246 -1.96 -14.80 -14.98
C LYS A 246 -3.37 -14.43 -15.43
N VAL A 247 -4.30 -14.31 -14.48
CA VAL A 247 -5.74 -14.18 -14.78
C VAL A 247 -6.25 -12.77 -14.47
N THR A 248 -5.99 -12.28 -13.25
CA THR A 248 -6.60 -11.01 -12.81
C THR A 248 -5.91 -9.79 -13.38
N SER A 249 -4.58 -9.78 -13.41
CA SER A 249 -3.80 -8.59 -13.75
C SER A 249 -2.56 -8.89 -14.61
N PRO A 250 -2.67 -9.67 -15.71
CA PRO A 250 -1.51 -10.11 -16.48
C PRO A 250 -0.74 -8.97 -17.16
N LEU A 251 -1.42 -7.88 -17.48
CA LEU A 251 -0.84 -6.72 -18.16
C LEU A 251 -0.36 -5.64 -17.19
N HIS A 252 -0.50 -5.87 -15.89
CA HIS A 252 -0.14 -4.88 -14.87
C HIS A 252 1.37 -4.82 -14.64
N TYR A 253 1.89 -3.60 -14.51
CA TYR A 253 3.22 -3.32 -13.97
C TYR A 253 3.10 -3.05 -12.47
N PRO A 254 3.82 -3.75 -11.60
CA PRO A 254 3.75 -3.53 -10.15
C PRO A 254 4.13 -2.09 -9.74
N SER A 255 3.67 -1.70 -8.55
CA SER A 255 3.92 -0.35 -8.02
C SER A 255 5.41 -0.01 -7.90
N MET A 256 6.25 -0.96 -7.52
CA MET A 256 7.70 -0.78 -7.42
C MET A 256 8.31 -0.44 -8.79
N TYR A 257 7.89 -1.11 -9.85
CA TYR A 257 8.31 -0.74 -11.22
C TYR A 257 7.85 0.67 -11.60
N GLN A 258 6.61 1.03 -11.24
CA GLN A 258 6.10 2.37 -11.52
C GLN A 258 6.89 3.47 -10.80
N ASP A 259 7.40 3.20 -9.61
CA ASP A 259 8.29 4.12 -8.89
C ASP A 259 9.66 4.20 -9.57
N MET A 260 10.29 3.05 -9.81
CA MET A 260 11.59 2.99 -10.48
C MET A 260 11.55 3.62 -11.88
N SER A 261 10.50 3.37 -12.67
CA SER A 261 10.35 3.93 -14.02
C SER A 261 10.26 5.45 -14.05
N LYS A 262 9.80 6.05 -12.94
CA LYS A 262 9.71 7.51 -12.75
C LYS A 262 10.91 8.09 -11.99
N GLY A 263 11.96 7.30 -11.76
CA GLY A 263 13.15 7.74 -11.02
C GLY A 263 12.91 7.98 -9.53
N ARG A 264 11.84 7.41 -8.96
CA ARG A 264 11.56 7.48 -7.53
C ARG A 264 12.18 6.31 -6.80
N GLN A 265 12.53 6.51 -5.52
CA GLN A 265 12.96 5.45 -4.63
C GLN A 265 11.86 4.41 -4.47
N THR A 266 12.23 3.13 -4.49
CA THR A 266 11.29 2.03 -4.31
C THR A 266 11.11 1.69 -2.83
N GLU A 267 10.12 0.84 -2.54
CA GLU A 267 9.86 0.33 -1.19
C GLU A 267 10.54 -1.04 -0.94
N VAL A 268 11.62 -1.37 -1.65
CA VAL A 268 12.28 -2.68 -1.53
C VAL A 268 12.78 -2.97 -0.10
N ASP A 269 13.23 -1.94 0.62
CA ASP A 269 13.68 -2.08 2.02
C ASP A 269 12.54 -2.50 2.96
N TYR A 270 11.33 -2.04 2.69
CA TYR A 270 10.12 -2.34 3.47
C TYR A 270 9.38 -3.59 2.99
N ILE A 271 9.88 -4.26 1.95
CA ILE A 271 9.32 -5.48 1.37
C ILE A 271 10.33 -6.63 1.53
N ASN A 272 11.30 -6.76 0.62
CA ASN A 272 12.33 -7.80 0.73
C ASN A 272 13.27 -7.52 1.91
N GLY A 273 13.64 -6.27 2.13
CA GLY A 273 14.44 -5.85 3.27
C GLY A 273 13.78 -6.18 4.60
N TYR A 274 12.48 -5.92 4.75
CA TYR A 274 11.73 -6.28 5.96
C TYR A 274 11.80 -7.78 6.29
N ILE A 275 11.63 -8.66 5.28
CA ILE A 275 11.72 -10.11 5.49
C ILE A 275 13.13 -10.51 5.95
N TYR A 276 14.17 -9.97 5.31
CA TYR A 276 15.54 -10.21 5.71
C TYR A 276 15.84 -9.71 7.12
N ASP A 277 15.50 -8.46 7.42
CA ASP A 277 15.79 -7.84 8.71
C ASP A 277 15.02 -8.51 9.85
N LEU A 278 13.77 -8.92 9.61
CA LEU A 278 13.00 -9.73 10.55
C LEU A 278 13.66 -11.08 10.78
N GLY A 279 14.11 -11.76 9.71
CA GLY A 279 14.83 -13.02 9.81
C GLY A 279 16.10 -12.90 10.65
N GLN A 280 16.89 -11.83 10.48
CA GLN A 280 18.10 -11.58 11.28
C GLN A 280 17.79 -11.49 12.78
N LYS A 281 16.67 -10.88 13.19
CA LYS A 281 16.23 -10.80 14.60
C LYS A 281 16.03 -12.19 15.23
N TYR A 282 15.69 -13.19 14.41
CA TYR A 282 15.44 -14.57 14.86
C TYR A 282 16.54 -15.56 14.43
N GLY A 283 17.70 -15.05 13.96
CA GLY A 283 18.85 -15.89 13.60
C GLY A 283 18.73 -16.60 12.25
N TYR A 284 17.81 -16.18 11.40
CA TYR A 284 17.62 -16.73 10.05
C TYR A 284 18.14 -15.75 8.99
N GLN A 285 18.82 -16.28 7.97
CA GLN A 285 19.35 -15.48 6.87
C GLN A 285 18.51 -15.69 5.60
N ALA A 286 17.53 -14.84 5.37
CA ALA A 286 16.74 -14.81 4.14
C ALA A 286 17.57 -14.23 2.97
N LYS A 287 18.56 -15.00 2.53
CA LYS A 287 19.63 -14.57 1.60
C LYS A 287 19.10 -14.17 0.23
N THR A 288 18.04 -14.81 -0.24
CA THR A 288 17.45 -14.49 -1.54
C THR A 288 16.77 -13.13 -1.50
N HIS A 289 16.10 -12.82 -0.39
CA HIS A 289 15.50 -11.49 -0.19
C HIS A 289 16.57 -10.39 -0.12
N ASP A 290 17.64 -10.60 0.63
CA ASP A 290 18.74 -9.63 0.73
C ASP A 290 19.43 -9.41 -0.62
N PHE A 291 19.71 -10.50 -1.35
CA PHE A 291 20.31 -10.40 -2.67
C PHE A 291 19.45 -9.61 -3.65
N LEU A 292 18.14 -9.87 -3.68
CA LEU A 292 17.23 -9.12 -4.54
C LEU A 292 17.09 -7.65 -4.11
N ARG A 293 17.08 -7.37 -2.81
CA ARG A 293 17.13 -6.00 -2.28
C ARG A 293 18.31 -5.23 -2.86
N HIS A 294 19.50 -5.81 -2.80
CA HIS A 294 20.71 -5.20 -3.36
C HIS A 294 20.66 -5.05 -4.90
N LEU A 295 20.07 -5.99 -5.62
CA LEU A 295 19.87 -5.85 -7.06
C LEU A 295 18.92 -4.69 -7.42
N VAL A 296 17.85 -4.50 -6.64
CA VAL A 296 16.94 -3.36 -6.84
C VAL A 296 17.67 -2.04 -6.57
N HIS A 297 18.44 -1.93 -5.49
CA HIS A 297 19.26 -0.74 -5.22
C HIS A 297 20.28 -0.48 -6.31
N LEU A 298 20.92 -1.54 -6.85
CA LEU A 298 21.82 -1.41 -8.00
C LEU A 298 21.07 -0.86 -9.22
N ALA A 299 19.86 -1.37 -9.50
CA ALA A 299 19.05 -0.90 -10.61
C ALA A 299 18.63 0.56 -10.43
N GLU A 300 18.20 0.97 -9.23
CA GLU A 300 17.89 2.37 -8.90
C GLU A 300 19.09 3.30 -9.18
N ASN A 301 20.26 2.92 -8.65
CA ASN A 301 21.48 3.75 -8.76
C ASN A 301 22.03 3.84 -10.18
N THR A 302 21.80 2.82 -11.00
CA THR A 302 22.32 2.75 -12.38
C THR A 302 21.34 3.25 -13.44
N ARG A 303 20.07 3.52 -13.08
CA ARG A 303 19.04 3.96 -14.02
C ARG A 303 19.43 5.23 -14.77
N LYS A 304 20.16 6.14 -14.14
CA LYS A 304 20.67 7.37 -14.76
C LYS A 304 21.61 7.13 -15.96
N TYR A 305 22.05 5.88 -16.17
CA TYR A 305 22.90 5.49 -17.29
C TYR A 305 22.12 4.78 -18.41
N ARG A 306 20.81 4.59 -18.25
CA ARG A 306 19.91 4.01 -19.26
C ARG A 306 19.09 5.11 -19.90
#